data_1afb75182af6e537ccc845d82b3772a5
#
_entry.id   1afb75182af6e537ccc845d82b3772a5
#
_cell.length_a   1.000
_cell.length_b   1.000
_cell.length_c   1.000
_cell.angle_alpha   90.00
_cell.angle_beta   90.00
_cell.angle_gamma   90.00
#
_symmetry.space_group_name_H-M   'P 1'
#
loop_
_entity.id
_entity.type
_entity.pdbx_description
1 polymer ?
#
loop_
_entity_poly.entity_id
_entity_poly.type
_entity_poly.pdbx_seq_one_letter_code
_entity_poly.pdbx_strand_id
1 'polypeptide(L)'
;MNVRKQLVKRTIAGDVILVPVGDASLELKGLLTLNETGERMWDLLLQCDTEEALVQHMLEEYEVDEATLRTDVREFLAQLRQLEIL
;
A
#
# COMPACT_ATOMS: atom_id res chain seq x y z
N MET A 1 1.42 10.36 -0.27
CA MET A 1 1.08 10.30 1.16
C MET A 1 2.33 10.11 1.99
N ASN A 2 2.35 10.64 3.19
CA ASN A 2 3.51 10.54 4.05
C ASN A 2 3.60 9.17 4.73
N VAL A 3 4.58 8.39 4.31
CA VAL A 3 4.88 7.10 4.93
C VAL A 3 5.79 7.32 6.13
N ARG A 4 5.38 6.82 7.29
CA ARG A 4 6.09 7.04 8.55
C ARG A 4 7.27 6.12 8.76
N LYS A 5 7.28 4.96 8.09
CA LYS A 5 8.29 3.92 8.30
C LYS A 5 9.01 3.63 7.00
N GLN A 6 10.27 3.32 7.11
CA GLN A 6 11.06 2.91 5.95
C GLN A 6 10.76 1.44 5.64
N LEU A 7 10.16 1.23 4.49
CA LEU A 7 9.79 -0.10 4.00
C LEU A 7 10.34 -0.27 2.59
N VAL A 8 10.78 -1.47 2.29
CA VAL A 8 11.16 -1.84 0.93
C VAL A 8 10.26 -2.97 0.45
N LYS A 9 9.98 -2.95 -0.85
CA LYS A 9 9.21 -3.99 -1.49
C LYS A 9 10.16 -5.11 -1.91
N ARG A 10 9.86 -6.35 -1.51
CA ARG A 10 10.64 -7.53 -1.86
C ARG A 10 9.74 -8.60 -2.46
N THR A 11 10.27 -9.36 -3.40
CA THR A 11 9.58 -10.52 -3.94
C THR A 11 10.28 -11.77 -3.42
N ILE A 12 9.55 -12.59 -2.66
CA ILE A 12 10.08 -13.80 -2.03
C ILE A 12 9.15 -14.95 -2.41
N ALA A 13 9.67 -15.95 -3.11
CA ALA A 13 8.91 -17.12 -3.55
C ALA A 13 7.61 -16.76 -4.29
N GLY A 14 7.65 -15.71 -5.11
CA GLY A 14 6.50 -15.25 -5.88
C GLY A 14 5.57 -14.28 -5.13
N ASP A 15 5.76 -14.09 -3.84
CA ASP A 15 4.96 -13.15 -3.05
C ASP A 15 5.67 -11.81 -2.93
N VAL A 16 4.91 -10.73 -3.08
CA VAL A 16 5.41 -9.38 -2.87
C VAL A 16 5.13 -8.98 -1.43
N ILE A 17 6.18 -8.59 -0.72
CA ILE A 17 6.11 -8.30 0.71
C ILE A 17 6.73 -6.94 0.98
N LEU A 18 6.10 -6.14 1.84
CA LEU A 18 6.71 -4.94 2.39
C LEU A 18 7.53 -5.33 3.61
N VAL A 19 8.82 -5.03 3.55
CA VAL A 19 9.77 -5.40 4.59
C VAL A 19 10.30 -4.14 5.25
N PRO A 20 10.20 -4.03 6.60
CA PRO A 20 10.76 -2.88 7.29
C PRO A 20 12.30 -2.90 7.25
N VAL A 21 12.90 -1.71 7.18
CA VAL A 21 14.35 -1.54 7.22
C VAL A 21 14.73 -0.55 8.32
N GLY A 22 15.95 -0.67 8.82
CA GLY A 22 16.42 0.22 9.88
C GLY A 22 15.61 0.08 11.16
N ASP A 23 15.32 1.20 11.79
CA ASP A 23 14.59 1.21 13.07
C ASP A 23 13.15 0.72 12.95
N ALA A 24 12.59 0.79 11.75
CA ALA A 24 11.22 0.30 11.52
C ALA A 24 11.09 -1.20 11.77
N SER A 25 12.17 -1.97 11.61
CA SER A 25 12.16 -3.41 11.84
C SER A 25 11.86 -3.77 13.30
N LEU A 26 12.13 -2.85 14.24
CA LEU A 26 11.88 -3.06 15.67
C LEU A 26 10.45 -2.71 16.06
N GLU A 27 9.78 -1.87 15.28
CA GLU A 27 8.47 -1.34 15.60
C GLU A 27 7.31 -2.02 14.87
N LEU A 28 7.58 -2.61 13.73
CA LEU A 28 6.54 -3.19 12.89
C LEU A 28 6.10 -4.55 13.43
N LYS A 29 4.80 -4.68 13.67
CA LYS A 29 4.20 -5.91 14.19
C LYS A 29 3.75 -6.81 13.03
N GLY A 30 4.70 -7.37 12.30
CA GLY A 30 4.42 -8.29 11.21
C GLY A 30 4.79 -7.74 9.85
N LEU A 31 4.61 -8.56 8.83
CA LEU A 31 4.89 -8.24 7.45
C LEU A 31 3.57 -8.09 6.69
N LEU A 32 3.57 -7.21 5.70
CA LEU A 32 2.41 -7.00 4.85
C LEU A 32 2.67 -7.62 3.48
N THR A 33 1.88 -8.64 3.13
CA THR A 33 1.93 -9.26 1.81
C THR A 33 0.98 -8.50 0.89
N LEU A 34 1.46 -8.16 -0.31
CA LEU A 34 0.69 -7.41 -1.28
C LEU A 34 0.28 -8.32 -2.44
N ASN A 35 -0.99 -8.25 -2.82
CA ASN A 35 -1.42 -8.80 -4.09
C ASN A 35 -1.06 -7.81 -5.21
N GLU A 36 -1.40 -8.14 -6.46
CA GLU A 36 -1.04 -7.32 -7.61
C GLU A 36 -1.57 -5.89 -7.49
N THR A 37 -2.85 -5.73 -7.14
CA THR A 37 -3.44 -4.40 -6.98
C THR A 37 -2.89 -3.67 -5.76
N GLY A 38 -2.62 -4.38 -4.67
CA GLY A 38 -2.00 -3.79 -3.48
C GLY A 38 -0.59 -3.29 -3.75
N GLU A 39 0.18 -4.04 -4.55
CA GLU A 39 1.50 -3.61 -4.98
C GLU A 39 1.42 -2.30 -5.77
N ARG A 40 0.47 -2.22 -6.71
CA ARG A 40 0.30 -1.00 -7.51
C ARG A 40 -0.18 0.17 -6.65
N MET A 41 -1.08 -0.08 -5.70
CA MET A 41 -1.52 0.95 -4.76
C MET A 41 -0.33 1.48 -3.95
N TRP A 42 0.54 0.60 -3.48
CA TRP A 42 1.73 1.01 -2.74
C TRP A 42 2.63 1.92 -3.58
N ASP A 43 2.93 1.52 -4.81
CA ASP A 43 3.78 2.30 -5.69
C ASP A 43 3.17 3.69 -5.97
N LEU A 44 1.85 3.74 -6.20
CA LEU A 44 1.16 5.00 -6.50
C LEU A 44 1.01 5.90 -5.28
N LEU A 45 0.78 5.34 -4.10
CA LEU A 45 0.55 6.17 -2.91
C LEU A 45 1.80 6.97 -2.52
N LEU A 46 2.98 6.49 -2.89
CA LEU A 46 4.21 7.24 -2.66
C LEU A 46 4.28 8.52 -3.50
N GLN A 47 3.49 8.59 -4.57
CA GLN A 47 3.42 9.73 -5.48
C GLN A 47 2.15 10.56 -5.29
N CYS A 48 1.16 10.05 -4.57
CA CYS A 48 -0.13 10.70 -4.39
C CYS A 48 -0.21 11.34 -3.01
N ASP A 49 -0.86 12.50 -2.93
CA ASP A 49 -1.04 13.21 -1.67
C ASP A 49 -2.34 12.85 -0.97
N THR A 50 -3.33 12.33 -1.70
CA THR A 50 -4.66 12.06 -1.16
C THR A 50 -5.17 10.69 -1.60
N GLU A 51 -6.12 10.16 -0.83
CA GLU A 51 -6.83 8.92 -1.17
C GLU A 51 -7.56 9.08 -2.51
N GLU A 52 -8.18 10.24 -2.76
CA GLU A 52 -8.88 10.50 -4.01
C GLU A 52 -7.94 10.43 -5.22
N ALA A 53 -6.74 11.03 -5.09
CA ALA A 53 -5.74 10.94 -6.16
C ALA A 53 -5.34 9.51 -6.44
N LEU A 54 -5.17 8.69 -5.39
CA LEU A 54 -4.85 7.28 -5.54
C LEU A 54 -5.95 6.53 -6.28
N VAL A 55 -7.21 6.77 -5.90
CA VAL A 55 -8.36 6.15 -6.57
C VAL A 55 -8.38 6.52 -8.05
N GLN A 56 -8.20 7.80 -8.38
CA GLN A 56 -8.23 8.25 -9.76
C GLN A 56 -7.11 7.62 -10.60
N HIS A 57 -5.91 7.51 -10.06
CA HIS A 57 -4.81 6.83 -10.75
C HIS A 57 -5.11 5.36 -11.01
N MET A 58 -5.68 4.68 -10.03
CA MET A 58 -6.05 3.27 -10.21
C MET A 58 -7.14 3.10 -11.26
N LEU A 59 -8.11 4.00 -11.31
CA LEU A 59 -9.18 3.96 -12.32
C LEU A 59 -8.66 4.18 -13.73
N GLU A 60 -7.57 4.92 -13.90
CA GLU A 60 -6.94 5.10 -15.20
C GLU A 60 -6.24 3.83 -15.69
N GLU A 61 -5.77 3.00 -14.78
CA GLU A 61 -5.00 1.80 -15.11
C GLU A 61 -5.82 0.52 -15.17
N TYR A 62 -6.93 0.46 -14.43
CA TYR A 62 -7.72 -0.77 -14.30
C TYR A 62 -9.18 -0.51 -14.67
N GLU A 63 -9.75 -1.46 -15.42
CA GLU A 63 -11.18 -1.46 -15.70
C GLU A 63 -11.91 -2.18 -14.57
N VAL A 64 -12.26 -1.43 -13.53
CA VAL A 64 -12.91 -1.95 -12.34
C VAL A 64 -14.06 -1.05 -11.94
N ASP A 65 -15.01 -1.61 -11.17
CA ASP A 65 -16.10 -0.82 -10.58
C ASP A 65 -15.51 0.17 -9.58
N GLU A 66 -15.87 1.45 -9.73
CA GLU A 66 -15.34 2.51 -8.88
C GLU A 66 -15.67 2.30 -7.41
N ALA A 67 -16.90 1.88 -7.10
CA ALA A 67 -17.32 1.66 -5.71
C ALA A 67 -16.49 0.54 -5.06
N THR A 68 -16.25 -0.54 -5.79
CA THR A 68 -15.41 -1.65 -5.32
C THR A 68 -13.98 -1.19 -5.10
N LEU A 69 -13.44 -0.43 -6.05
CA LEU A 69 -12.07 0.08 -5.95
C LEU A 69 -11.92 1.02 -4.75
N ARG A 70 -12.89 1.90 -4.52
CA ARG A 70 -12.84 2.81 -3.37
C ARG A 70 -12.83 2.06 -2.05
N THR A 71 -13.59 0.97 -1.97
CA THR A 71 -13.58 0.11 -0.80
C THR A 71 -12.22 -0.55 -0.62
N ASP A 72 -11.64 -1.09 -1.69
CA ASP A 72 -10.34 -1.75 -1.64
C ASP A 72 -9.23 -0.77 -1.22
N VAL A 73 -9.23 0.44 -1.78
CA VAL A 73 -8.25 1.47 -1.41
C VAL A 73 -8.41 1.84 0.06
N ARG A 74 -9.63 2.03 0.51
CA ARG A 74 -9.90 2.38 1.91
C ARG A 74 -9.41 1.30 2.87
N GLU A 75 -9.67 0.04 2.55
CA GLU A 75 -9.22 -1.08 3.36
C GLU A 75 -7.70 -1.18 3.39
N PHE A 76 -7.06 -0.98 2.24
CA PHE A 76 -5.60 -0.99 2.14
C PHE A 76 -4.99 0.11 3.00
N LEU A 77 -5.49 1.33 2.89
CA LEU A 77 -4.99 2.46 3.68
C LEU A 77 -5.24 2.26 5.17
N ALA A 78 -6.40 1.69 5.53
CA ALA A 78 -6.71 1.38 6.93
C ALA A 78 -5.71 0.37 7.50
N GLN A 79 -5.35 -0.65 6.71
CA GLN A 79 -4.36 -1.64 7.10
C GLN A 79 -2.99 -0.99 7.33
N LEU A 80 -2.58 -0.09 6.45
CA LEU A 80 -1.32 0.63 6.60
C LEU A 80 -1.33 1.52 7.85
N ARG A 81 -2.45 2.16 8.16
CA ARG A 81 -2.59 2.97 9.36
C ARG A 81 -2.54 2.12 10.63
N GLN A 82 -3.15 0.94 10.59
CA GLN A 82 -3.14 0.02 11.73
C GLN A 82 -1.72 -0.46 12.03
N LEU A 83 -0.89 -0.61 11.02
CA LEU A 83 0.52 -0.96 11.16
C LEU A 83 1.40 0.26 11.43
N GLU A 84 0.80 1.43 11.54
CA GLU A 84 1.49 2.71 11.75
C GLU A 84 2.47 3.06 10.62
N ILE A 85 2.20 2.55 9.41
CA ILE A 85 2.97 2.89 8.21
C ILE A 85 2.53 4.26 7.66
N LEU A 86 1.24 4.56 7.78
CA LEU A 86 0.69 5.87 7.44
C LEU A 86 0.27 6.65 8.66
#